data_476b8c0d18aa0602e0920ad9f2e82298
#
_entry.id   476b8c0d18aa0602e0920ad9f2e82298
#
_cell.length_a   1.000
_cell.length_b   1.000
_cell.length_c   1.000
_cell.angle_alpha   90.00
_cell.angle_beta   90.00
_cell.angle_gamma   90.00
#
_symmetry.space_group_name_H-M   'P 1'
#
loop_
_entity.id
_entity.type
_entity.pdbx_description
1 polymer ?
#
loop_
_entity_poly.entity_id
_entity_poly.type
_entity_poly.pdbx_seq_one_letter_code
_entity_poly.pdbx_strand_id
1 'polypeptide(L)'
;MAVYSVTQKYLTDNYAVVVLLTNADPLEVGQSVTIAGVDATFNGSFVVRELPQYYFTGVDEQGFFQYDLQAPIANQVLVAKTAANVNIVAATGTLTTTPTCTWVTADSQVEDWLGIGTATSADQAFITQCRLSANEFAYRRRAEAGYRNESLSTVPNASVLLGTIAYAGFLYRQRGSVTDFASFDGLAAGGSMGLSPMIKQLLGVDRPAVA
;
A
#
# COMPACT_ATOMS: atom_id res chain seq x y z
N MET A 1 8.04 2.29 2.16
CA MET A 1 8.22 3.12 0.95
C MET A 1 9.24 2.40 0.07
N ALA A 2 8.86 2.00 -1.12
CA ALA A 2 9.79 1.41 -2.08
C ALA A 2 10.10 2.44 -3.18
N VAL A 3 11.34 2.44 -3.69
CA VAL A 3 11.82 3.35 -4.71
C VAL A 3 12.39 2.53 -5.86
N TYR A 4 11.89 2.77 -7.06
CA TYR A 4 12.27 2.07 -8.29
C TYR A 4 12.87 3.05 -9.30
N SER A 5 13.94 2.65 -9.98
CA SER A 5 14.57 3.46 -11.01
C SER A 5 13.79 3.39 -12.32
N VAL A 6 13.49 4.54 -12.92
CA VAL A 6 12.90 4.66 -14.24
C VAL A 6 13.99 4.55 -15.30
N THR A 7 13.76 3.77 -16.36
CA THR A 7 14.69 3.55 -17.47
C THR A 7 14.21 4.11 -18.80
N GLN A 8 12.89 4.10 -19.02
CA GLN A 8 12.24 4.63 -20.23
C GLN A 8 10.92 5.28 -19.87
N LYS A 9 10.44 6.13 -20.77
CA LYS A 9 9.14 6.78 -20.69
C LYS A 9 8.52 6.94 -22.06
N TYR A 10 7.21 6.98 -22.14
CA TYR A 10 6.44 7.39 -23.31
C TYR A 10 5.03 7.83 -22.89
N LEU A 11 4.32 8.50 -23.80
CA LEU A 11 2.95 8.97 -23.56
C LEU A 11 2.12 8.81 -24.82
N THR A 12 0.98 8.18 -24.71
CA THR A 12 0.02 7.97 -25.80
C THR A 12 -1.40 8.14 -25.26
N ASP A 13 -2.24 8.86 -25.99
CA ASP A 13 -3.68 9.03 -25.70
C ASP A 13 -4.00 9.47 -24.26
N ASN A 14 -3.23 10.44 -23.74
CA ASN A 14 -3.36 10.93 -22.37
C ASN A 14 -3.04 9.89 -21.27
N TYR A 15 -2.24 8.88 -21.59
CA TYR A 15 -1.67 7.94 -20.63
C TYR A 15 -0.16 7.95 -20.72
N ALA A 16 0.47 8.23 -19.59
CA ALA A 16 1.91 8.17 -19.44
C ALA A 16 2.32 6.78 -18.98
N VAL A 17 3.36 6.25 -19.57
CA VAL A 17 3.98 4.98 -19.17
C VAL A 17 5.42 5.24 -18.77
N VAL A 18 5.83 4.70 -17.64
CA VAL A 18 7.23 4.59 -17.22
C VAL A 18 7.63 3.13 -17.15
N VAL A 19 8.81 2.82 -17.63
CA VAL A 19 9.41 1.49 -17.57
C VAL A 19 10.43 1.47 -16.44
N LEU A 20 10.31 0.52 -15.54
CA LEU A 20 11.17 0.41 -14.38
C LEU A 20 12.33 -0.56 -14.64
N LEU A 21 13.45 -0.35 -13.97
CA LEU A 21 14.61 -1.24 -14.05
C LEU A 21 14.31 -2.64 -13.50
N THR A 22 13.48 -2.70 -12.48
CA THR A 22 13.09 -3.96 -11.79
C THR A 22 11.58 -4.00 -11.59
N ASN A 23 11.04 -5.19 -11.38
CA ASN A 23 9.63 -5.33 -11.03
C ASN A 23 9.30 -4.56 -9.75
N ALA A 24 8.21 -3.80 -9.78
CA ALA A 24 7.69 -3.05 -8.64
C ALA A 24 6.69 -3.91 -7.85
N ASP A 25 7.18 -4.92 -7.13
CA ASP A 25 6.37 -5.79 -6.30
C ASP A 25 6.48 -5.39 -4.81
N PRO A 26 5.38 -5.19 -4.07
CA PRO A 26 3.99 -5.23 -4.53
C PRO A 26 3.51 -3.86 -5.04
N LEU A 27 3.11 -3.78 -6.29
CA LEU A 27 2.41 -2.63 -6.87
C LEU A 27 1.12 -3.12 -7.54
N GLU A 28 0.00 -2.49 -7.23
CA GLU A 28 -1.32 -2.87 -7.73
C GLU A 28 -1.99 -1.73 -8.49
N VAL A 29 -2.87 -2.09 -9.41
CA VAL A 29 -3.78 -1.14 -10.07
C VAL A 29 -4.63 -0.44 -9.02
N GLY A 30 -4.79 0.88 -9.14
CA GLY A 30 -5.47 1.71 -8.15
C GLY A 30 -4.55 2.30 -7.07
N GLN A 31 -3.32 1.86 -6.96
CA GLN A 31 -2.37 2.36 -5.97
C GLN A 31 -1.80 3.74 -6.37
N SER A 32 -1.55 4.58 -5.37
CA SER A 32 -0.87 5.87 -5.58
C SER A 32 0.64 5.70 -5.69
N VAL A 33 1.21 6.37 -6.68
CA VAL A 33 2.66 6.41 -6.94
C VAL A 33 3.11 7.85 -7.14
N THR A 34 4.36 8.13 -6.81
CA THR A 34 5.00 9.42 -7.10
C THR A 34 6.16 9.19 -8.06
N ILE A 35 6.12 9.86 -9.21
CA ILE A 35 7.19 9.87 -10.22
C ILE A 35 7.98 11.17 -10.05
N ALA A 36 9.29 11.09 -9.95
CA ALA A 36 10.18 12.24 -9.77
C ALA A 36 11.49 12.08 -10.56
N GLY A 37 12.07 13.21 -10.95
CA GLY A 37 13.38 13.25 -11.65
C GLY A 37 13.32 12.78 -13.10
N VAL A 38 12.13 12.59 -13.70
CA VAL A 38 11.97 12.25 -15.12
C VAL A 38 11.97 13.53 -15.97
N ASP A 39 10.89 14.27 -15.95
CA ASP A 39 10.74 15.64 -16.48
C ASP A 39 9.41 16.26 -16.00
N ALA A 40 9.17 17.52 -16.38
CA ALA A 40 7.97 18.25 -15.95
C ALA A 40 6.64 17.60 -16.39
N THR A 41 6.63 16.86 -17.49
CA THR A 41 5.43 16.18 -18.00
C THR A 41 5.12 14.93 -17.18
N PHE A 42 6.14 14.15 -16.83
CA PHE A 42 5.99 12.84 -16.16
C PHE A 42 6.06 12.94 -14.64
N ASN A 43 6.68 13.98 -14.08
CA ASN A 43 6.76 14.15 -12.64
C ASN A 43 5.40 14.47 -12.02
N GLY A 44 5.11 13.86 -10.86
CA GLY A 44 3.89 14.09 -10.11
C GLY A 44 3.43 12.86 -9.32
N SER A 45 2.29 13.01 -8.66
CA SER A 45 1.61 11.90 -7.98
C SER A 45 0.43 11.42 -8.84
N PHE A 46 0.36 10.13 -9.04
CA PHE A 46 -0.58 9.48 -9.94
C PHE A 46 -1.19 8.24 -9.30
N VAL A 47 -2.27 7.75 -9.90
CA VAL A 47 -2.86 6.45 -9.57
C VAL A 47 -2.55 5.49 -10.71
N VAL A 48 -2.03 4.32 -10.37
CA VAL A 48 -1.75 3.24 -11.33
C VAL A 48 -3.06 2.81 -11.99
N ARG A 49 -3.09 2.82 -13.32
CA ARG A 49 -4.23 2.39 -14.12
C ARG A 49 -4.07 0.98 -14.62
N GLU A 50 -2.86 0.60 -14.99
CA GLU A 50 -2.53 -0.72 -15.53
C GLU A 50 -1.05 -1.02 -15.29
N LEU A 51 -0.67 -2.31 -15.32
CA LEU A 51 0.70 -2.81 -15.28
C LEU A 51 0.97 -3.64 -16.55
N PRO A 52 1.16 -3.00 -17.69
CA PRO A 52 1.24 -3.68 -18.97
C PRO A 52 2.49 -4.56 -19.07
N GLN A 53 2.36 -5.69 -19.79
CA GLN A 53 3.46 -6.57 -20.17
C GLN A 53 3.89 -6.37 -21.63
N TYR A 54 3.12 -5.57 -22.38
CA TYR A 54 3.32 -5.27 -23.80
C TYR A 54 3.27 -3.77 -24.03
N TYR A 55 3.85 -3.32 -25.14
CA TYR A 55 3.87 -1.91 -25.51
C TYR A 55 2.44 -1.36 -25.62
N PHE A 56 2.11 -0.35 -24.87
CA PHE A 56 0.81 0.32 -24.90
C PHE A 56 0.73 1.23 -26.13
N THR A 57 -0.26 0.99 -26.99
CA THR A 57 -0.44 1.70 -28.26
C THR A 57 -1.51 2.79 -28.21
N GLY A 58 -2.38 2.76 -27.21
CA GLY A 58 -3.45 3.76 -27.07
C GLY A 58 -4.73 3.19 -26.49
N VAL A 59 -5.81 3.92 -26.67
CA VAL A 59 -7.15 3.57 -26.20
C VAL A 59 -8.09 3.49 -27.40
N ASP A 60 -8.93 2.46 -27.49
CA ASP A 60 -9.92 2.37 -28.54
C ASP A 60 -11.13 3.30 -28.33
N GLU A 61 -12.04 3.35 -29.32
CA GLU A 61 -13.23 4.19 -29.26
C GLU A 61 -14.19 3.84 -28.10
N GLN A 62 -14.06 2.64 -27.53
CA GLN A 62 -14.83 2.16 -26.39
C GLN A 62 -14.15 2.44 -25.04
N GLY A 63 -12.89 2.91 -25.06
CA GLY A 63 -12.11 3.22 -23.86
C GLY A 63 -11.26 2.06 -23.32
N PHE A 64 -11.07 0.98 -24.09
CA PHE A 64 -10.21 -0.13 -23.70
C PHE A 64 -8.76 0.10 -24.11
N PHE A 65 -7.83 -0.27 -23.24
CA PHE A 65 -6.40 -0.19 -23.52
C PHE A 65 -5.99 -1.17 -24.61
N GLN A 66 -5.19 -0.69 -25.56
CA GLN A 66 -4.67 -1.44 -26.68
C GLN A 66 -3.16 -1.66 -26.54
N TYR A 67 -2.69 -2.84 -26.92
CA TYR A 67 -1.30 -3.26 -26.76
C TYR A 67 -0.76 -3.91 -28.03
N ASP A 68 0.49 -3.63 -28.35
CA ASP A 68 1.22 -4.38 -29.38
C ASP A 68 1.76 -5.68 -28.77
N LEU A 69 1.07 -6.80 -28.99
CA LEU A 69 1.43 -8.11 -28.46
C LEU A 69 2.75 -8.67 -29.05
N GLN A 70 3.31 -8.03 -30.08
CA GLN A 70 4.60 -8.40 -30.65
C GLN A 70 5.77 -7.64 -30.01
N ALA A 71 5.48 -6.62 -29.20
CA ALA A 71 6.47 -5.81 -28.50
C ALA A 71 6.37 -5.98 -26.97
N PRO A 72 6.89 -7.08 -26.40
CA PRO A 72 6.86 -7.28 -24.95
C PRO A 72 7.79 -6.28 -24.25
N ILE A 73 7.27 -5.53 -23.29
CA ILE A 73 8.04 -4.63 -22.43
C ILE A 73 7.61 -4.90 -20.99
N ALA A 74 8.50 -5.45 -20.21
CA ALA A 74 8.23 -5.75 -18.80
C ALA A 74 8.35 -4.51 -17.91
N ASN A 75 7.82 -4.61 -16.70
CA ASN A 75 7.96 -3.61 -15.63
C ASN A 75 7.41 -2.23 -15.99
N GLN A 76 6.34 -2.18 -16.75
CA GLN A 76 5.68 -0.93 -17.11
C GLN A 76 4.66 -0.54 -16.04
N VAL A 77 4.53 0.78 -15.84
CA VAL A 77 3.49 1.38 -14.99
C VAL A 77 2.79 2.44 -15.81
N LEU A 78 1.50 2.23 -16.06
CA LEU A 78 0.63 3.13 -16.82
C LEU A 78 -0.20 3.98 -15.87
N VAL A 79 -0.18 5.29 -16.08
CA VAL A 79 -0.92 6.29 -15.30
C VAL A 79 -1.64 7.28 -16.22
N ALA A 80 -2.76 7.83 -15.78
CA ALA A 80 -3.45 8.86 -16.55
C ALA A 80 -2.68 10.19 -16.47
N LYS A 81 -2.39 10.78 -17.64
CA LYS A 81 -1.70 12.07 -17.76
C LYS A 81 -2.06 12.76 -19.07
N THR A 82 -2.82 13.83 -18.99
CA THR A 82 -3.14 14.65 -20.17
C THR A 82 -1.94 15.48 -20.59
N ALA A 83 -1.33 15.11 -21.71
CA ALA A 83 -0.24 15.84 -22.36
C ALA A 83 -0.08 15.38 -23.81
N ALA A 84 0.76 16.05 -24.58
CA ALA A 84 1.10 15.66 -25.94
C ALA A 84 1.79 14.27 -25.95
N ASN A 85 1.51 13.48 -27.01
CA ASN A 85 2.14 12.17 -27.18
C ASN A 85 3.68 12.28 -27.22
N VAL A 86 4.33 11.37 -26.56
CA VAL A 86 5.81 11.26 -26.51
C VAL A 86 6.18 9.85 -26.90
N ASN A 87 7.02 9.70 -27.92
CA ASN A 87 7.55 8.40 -28.32
C ASN A 87 8.39 7.80 -27.18
N ILE A 88 8.54 6.47 -27.19
CA ILE A 88 9.39 5.78 -26.22
C ILE A 88 10.83 6.30 -26.30
N VAL A 89 11.34 6.78 -25.19
CA VAL A 89 12.69 7.30 -25.05
C VAL A 89 13.30 6.89 -23.71
N ALA A 90 14.63 6.79 -23.67
CA ALA A 90 15.34 6.58 -22.43
C ALA A 90 15.05 7.72 -21.45
N ALA A 91 14.91 7.39 -20.19
CA ALA A 91 14.68 8.34 -19.12
C ALA A 91 15.43 7.94 -17.86
N THR A 92 15.64 8.90 -16.98
CA THR A 92 16.14 8.68 -15.62
C THR A 92 15.13 9.25 -14.66
N GLY A 93 15.10 8.77 -13.45
CA GLY A 93 14.16 9.22 -12.42
C GLY A 93 13.79 8.09 -11.49
N THR A 94 12.83 8.35 -10.64
CA THR A 94 12.34 7.38 -9.66
C THR A 94 10.83 7.31 -9.66
N LEU A 95 10.30 6.11 -9.48
CA LEU A 95 8.92 5.86 -9.08
C LEU A 95 8.93 5.41 -7.63
N THR A 96 8.23 6.14 -6.78
CA THR A 96 8.12 5.84 -5.36
C THR A 96 6.72 5.36 -5.06
N THR A 97 6.62 4.23 -4.37
CA THR A 97 5.35 3.71 -3.90
C THR A 97 5.30 3.76 -2.38
N THR A 98 4.14 4.11 -1.85
CA THR A 98 3.81 3.84 -0.45
C THR A 98 2.70 2.80 -0.51
N PRO A 99 3.02 1.52 -0.33
CA PRO A 99 2.00 0.49 -0.31
C PRO A 99 0.98 0.83 0.78
N THR A 100 -0.26 1.08 0.40
CA THR A 100 -1.34 1.38 1.35
C THR A 100 -2.24 0.17 1.43
N CYS A 101 -2.07 -0.61 2.47
CA CYS A 101 -2.96 -1.71 2.75
C CYS A 101 -4.34 -1.18 3.19
N THR A 102 -5.42 -1.74 2.61
CA THR A 102 -6.80 -1.32 2.87
C THR A 102 -7.70 -2.47 3.32
N TRP A 103 -7.17 -3.43 4.05
CA TRP A 103 -7.92 -4.60 4.52
C TRP A 103 -9.10 -4.22 5.44
N VAL A 104 -8.89 -3.29 6.36
CA VAL A 104 -9.97 -2.65 7.13
C VAL A 104 -10.34 -1.37 6.41
N THR A 105 -11.52 -1.35 5.79
CA THR A 105 -11.94 -0.31 4.86
C THR A 105 -12.66 0.86 5.52
N ALA A 106 -13.33 0.61 6.65
CA ALA A 106 -14.15 1.62 7.33
C ALA A 106 -13.80 1.74 8.82
N ASP A 107 -13.87 2.95 9.34
CA ASP A 107 -13.64 3.25 10.76
C ASP A 107 -14.70 2.59 11.64
N SER A 108 -15.93 2.42 11.13
CA SER A 108 -17.02 1.73 11.83
C SER A 108 -16.67 0.31 12.24
N GLN A 109 -15.81 -0.41 11.47
CA GLN A 109 -15.36 -1.74 11.84
C GLN A 109 -14.52 -1.73 13.14
N VAL A 110 -13.77 -0.65 13.36
CA VAL A 110 -12.99 -0.45 14.60
C VAL A 110 -13.89 0.02 15.73
N GLU A 111 -14.84 0.92 15.45
CA GLU A 111 -15.83 1.41 16.41
C GLU A 111 -16.71 0.27 16.95
N ASP A 112 -17.20 -0.59 16.07
CA ASP A 112 -17.97 -1.79 16.41
C ASP A 112 -17.17 -2.75 17.30
N TRP A 113 -15.89 -2.97 16.98
CA TRP A 113 -14.98 -3.78 17.81
C TRP A 113 -14.76 -3.17 19.20
N LEU A 114 -14.68 -1.84 19.28
CA LEU A 114 -14.52 -1.11 20.54
C LEU A 114 -15.81 -1.05 21.35
N GLY A 115 -16.97 -1.25 20.72
CA GLY A 115 -18.30 -1.13 21.35
C GLY A 115 -18.67 0.29 21.73
N ILE A 116 -18.15 1.31 20.99
CA ILE A 116 -18.33 2.72 21.31
C ILE A 116 -19.41 3.43 20.49
N GLY A 117 -20.05 2.74 19.53
CA GLY A 117 -20.90 3.41 18.54
C GLY A 117 -20.11 4.38 17.66
N THR A 118 -20.78 5.38 17.09
CA THR A 118 -20.11 6.40 16.27
C THR A 118 -19.22 7.29 17.13
N ALA A 119 -17.94 7.36 16.79
CA ALA A 119 -16.98 8.20 17.49
C ALA A 119 -17.29 9.70 17.36
N THR A 120 -16.88 10.48 18.35
CA THR A 120 -16.96 11.93 18.27
C THR A 120 -16.02 12.46 17.17
N SER A 121 -16.29 13.66 16.65
CA SER A 121 -15.43 14.28 15.64
C SER A 121 -13.96 14.43 16.08
N ALA A 122 -13.72 14.59 17.38
CA ALA A 122 -12.37 14.66 17.96
C ALA A 122 -11.65 13.31 17.95
N ASP A 123 -12.37 12.20 18.09
CA ASP A 123 -11.82 10.85 18.12
C ASP A 123 -11.75 10.21 16.75
N GLN A 124 -12.60 10.65 15.82
CA GLN A 124 -12.70 10.09 14.47
C GLN A 124 -11.35 10.11 13.72
N ALA A 125 -10.66 11.24 13.75
CA ALA A 125 -9.35 11.37 13.10
C ALA A 125 -8.32 10.38 13.68
N PHE A 126 -8.37 10.13 14.99
CA PHE A 126 -7.48 9.20 15.64
C PHE A 126 -7.84 7.74 15.35
N ILE A 127 -9.13 7.39 15.29
CA ILE A 127 -9.59 6.06 14.86
C ILE A 127 -9.13 5.77 13.42
N THR A 128 -9.28 6.75 12.51
CA THR A 128 -8.77 6.64 11.14
C THR A 128 -7.27 6.34 11.13
N GLN A 129 -6.47 7.05 11.93
CA GLN A 129 -5.02 6.79 12.03
C GLN A 129 -4.72 5.40 12.59
N CYS A 130 -5.45 4.96 13.62
CA CYS A 130 -5.30 3.60 14.16
C CYS A 130 -5.60 2.53 13.12
N ARG A 131 -6.69 2.70 12.34
CA ARG A 131 -7.06 1.80 11.25
C ARG A 131 -5.99 1.72 10.16
N LEU A 132 -5.53 2.87 9.67
CA LEU A 132 -4.47 2.92 8.65
C LEU A 132 -3.17 2.28 9.13
N SER A 133 -2.74 2.61 10.35
CA SER A 133 -1.54 2.04 10.97
C SER A 133 -1.66 0.52 11.18
N ALA A 134 -2.86 0.04 11.55
CA ALA A 134 -3.10 -1.39 11.73
C ALA A 134 -3.05 -2.15 10.40
N ASN A 135 -3.60 -1.59 9.33
CA ASN A 135 -3.52 -2.17 7.99
C ASN A 135 -2.06 -2.34 7.54
N GLU A 136 -1.26 -1.28 7.60
CA GLU A 136 0.16 -1.34 7.21
C GLU A 136 0.95 -2.31 8.09
N PHE A 137 0.70 -2.29 9.39
CA PHE A 137 1.38 -3.17 10.32
C PHE A 137 1.06 -4.64 10.04
N ALA A 138 -0.22 -4.98 9.87
CA ALA A 138 -0.65 -6.35 9.61
C ALA A 138 -0.05 -6.88 8.29
N TYR A 139 -0.13 -6.10 7.22
CA TYR A 139 0.46 -6.45 5.93
C TYR A 139 1.97 -6.70 6.04
N ARG A 140 2.71 -5.75 6.64
CA ARG A 140 4.16 -5.89 6.82
C ARG A 140 4.53 -7.11 7.64
N ARG A 141 3.84 -7.37 8.76
CA ARG A 141 4.12 -8.54 9.61
C ARG A 141 3.84 -9.86 8.91
N ARG A 142 2.83 -9.90 8.09
CA ARG A 142 2.54 -11.10 7.30
C ARG A 142 3.60 -11.30 6.20
N ALA A 143 4.02 -10.24 5.52
CA ALA A 143 5.11 -10.32 4.56
C ALA A 143 6.42 -10.80 5.21
N GLU A 144 6.77 -10.30 6.40
CA GLU A 144 7.91 -10.76 7.21
C GLU A 144 7.78 -12.24 7.64
N ALA A 145 6.55 -12.71 7.88
CA ALA A 145 6.25 -14.11 8.21
C ALA A 145 6.19 -15.06 6.98
N GLY A 146 6.54 -14.55 5.79
CA GLY A 146 6.60 -15.35 4.57
C GLY A 146 5.35 -15.34 3.69
N TYR A 147 4.28 -14.64 4.08
CA TYR A 147 3.09 -14.44 3.24
C TYR A 147 3.37 -13.34 2.20
N ARG A 148 4.06 -13.70 1.14
CA ARG A 148 4.40 -12.79 0.06
C ARG A 148 3.28 -12.78 -0.99
N ASN A 149 3.14 -11.69 -1.72
CA ASN A 149 2.15 -11.51 -2.80
C ASN A 149 0.69 -11.52 -2.33
N GLU A 150 0.42 -11.09 -1.09
CA GLU A 150 -0.94 -10.82 -0.66
C GLU A 150 -1.43 -9.49 -1.24
N SER A 151 -2.71 -9.43 -1.64
CA SER A 151 -3.30 -8.21 -2.16
C SER A 151 -3.32 -7.11 -1.08
N LEU A 152 -3.02 -5.88 -1.49
CA LEU A 152 -3.12 -4.71 -0.62
C LEU A 152 -4.57 -4.27 -0.38
N SER A 153 -5.47 -4.61 -1.29
CA SER A 153 -6.87 -4.20 -1.27
C SER A 153 -7.82 -5.30 -0.77
N THR A 154 -7.41 -6.57 -0.90
CA THR A 154 -8.24 -7.72 -0.54
C THR A 154 -7.62 -8.47 0.63
N VAL A 155 -8.32 -8.49 1.76
CA VAL A 155 -7.87 -9.23 2.94
C VAL A 155 -7.84 -10.74 2.65
N PRO A 156 -6.79 -11.47 3.06
CA PRO A 156 -6.64 -12.88 2.75
C PRO A 156 -7.76 -13.78 3.32
N ASN A 157 -8.21 -13.48 4.52
CA ASN A 157 -9.30 -14.21 5.18
C ASN A 157 -9.87 -13.44 6.38
N ALA A 158 -10.98 -13.93 6.92
CA ALA A 158 -11.68 -13.30 8.04
C ALA A 158 -10.85 -13.24 9.34
N SER A 159 -9.94 -14.18 9.57
CA SER A 159 -9.08 -14.16 10.76
C SER A 159 -8.09 -12.99 10.70
N VAL A 160 -7.49 -12.78 9.53
CA VAL A 160 -6.57 -11.64 9.29
C VAL A 160 -7.32 -10.32 9.42
N LEU A 161 -8.54 -10.22 8.87
CA LEU A 161 -9.38 -9.04 9.05
C LEU A 161 -9.62 -8.74 10.52
N LEU A 162 -10.08 -9.75 11.27
CA LEU A 162 -10.35 -9.61 12.70
C LEU A 162 -9.08 -9.24 13.50
N GLY A 163 -7.95 -9.85 13.19
CA GLY A 163 -6.66 -9.54 13.81
C GLY A 163 -6.22 -8.10 13.56
N THR A 164 -6.46 -7.59 12.34
CA THR A 164 -6.15 -6.20 11.97
C THR A 164 -7.06 -5.21 12.70
N ILE A 165 -8.37 -5.50 12.78
CA ILE A 165 -9.35 -4.70 13.54
C ILE A 165 -8.99 -4.69 15.04
N ALA A 166 -8.69 -5.86 15.61
CA ALA A 166 -8.30 -5.97 17.02
C ALA A 166 -7.03 -5.17 17.33
N TYR A 167 -6.06 -5.15 16.41
CA TYR A 167 -4.86 -4.34 16.56
C TYR A 167 -5.16 -2.83 16.46
N ALA A 168 -6.04 -2.40 15.56
CA ALA A 168 -6.49 -1.01 15.51
C ALA A 168 -7.17 -0.58 16.83
N GLY A 169 -8.05 -1.42 17.37
CA GLY A 169 -8.69 -1.19 18.66
C GLY A 169 -7.71 -1.16 19.83
N PHE A 170 -6.65 -1.96 19.78
CA PHE A 170 -5.55 -1.92 20.76
C PHE A 170 -4.81 -0.59 20.70
N LEU A 171 -4.43 -0.10 19.51
CA LEU A 171 -3.80 1.20 19.33
C LEU A 171 -4.68 2.36 19.86
N TYR A 172 -5.99 2.29 19.60
CA TYR A 172 -6.92 3.30 20.10
C TYR A 172 -6.96 3.34 21.63
N ARG A 173 -7.01 2.18 22.29
CA ARG A 173 -7.05 2.08 23.76
C ARG A 173 -5.75 2.53 24.44
N GLN A 174 -4.63 2.51 23.73
CA GLN A 174 -3.35 3.00 24.23
C GLN A 174 -3.24 4.54 24.21
N ARG A 175 -4.17 5.25 23.60
CA ARG A 175 -4.19 6.70 23.56
C ARG A 175 -4.17 7.27 24.97
N GLY A 176 -3.14 8.06 25.29
CA GLY A 176 -2.98 8.71 26.60
C GLY A 176 -2.66 7.76 27.77
N SER A 177 -2.25 6.53 27.48
CA SER A 177 -1.78 5.60 28.52
C SER A 177 -0.49 6.13 29.14
N VAL A 178 -0.52 6.44 30.44
CA VAL A 178 0.62 6.93 31.21
C VAL A 178 1.73 5.88 31.34
N THR A 179 1.42 4.60 31.09
CA THR A 179 2.37 3.50 31.17
C THR A 179 3.50 3.58 30.14
N ASP A 180 3.29 4.26 29.02
CA ASP A 180 4.35 4.47 28.02
C ASP A 180 5.40 5.49 28.50
N PHE A 181 5.06 6.38 29.41
CA PHE A 181 5.99 7.32 30.03
C PHE A 181 6.72 6.73 31.25
N ALA A 182 6.13 5.76 31.93
CA ALA A 182 6.72 5.12 33.11
C ALA A 182 7.87 4.16 32.77
N SER A 183 7.94 3.67 31.51
CA SER A 183 9.05 2.83 31.06
C SER A 183 10.37 3.58 30.88
N PHE A 184 10.33 4.93 30.90
CA PHE A 184 11.54 5.75 30.84
C PHE A 184 12.37 5.70 32.16
N ASP A 185 11.77 5.27 33.26
CA ASP A 185 12.39 5.27 34.57
C ASP A 185 12.94 3.90 35.02
N GLY A 186 13.04 2.92 34.13
CA GLY A 186 13.75 1.67 34.33
C GLY A 186 13.21 0.71 35.41
N LEU A 187 12.03 0.97 35.96
CA LEU A 187 11.44 0.24 37.09
C LEU A 187 10.11 -0.44 36.81
N ALA A 188 9.56 -0.33 35.62
CA ALA A 188 8.35 -1.07 35.27
C ALA A 188 8.69 -2.45 34.74
N ALA A 189 8.45 -3.46 35.56
CA ALA A 189 8.55 -4.87 35.17
C ALA A 189 7.83 -5.14 33.85
N GLY A 190 8.60 -5.43 32.82
CA GLY A 190 8.34 -6.34 31.74
C GLY A 190 6.92 -6.56 31.24
N GLY A 191 6.17 -5.52 30.89
CA GLY A 191 5.15 -5.65 29.90
C GLY A 191 5.82 -5.61 28.52
N SER A 192 6.14 -6.77 27.95
CA SER A 192 6.67 -6.80 26.58
C SER A 192 5.72 -6.04 25.67
N MET A 193 6.21 -4.98 25.01
CA MET A 193 5.51 -4.26 23.94
C MET A 193 5.28 -5.18 22.70
N GLY A 194 5.03 -6.47 22.95
CA GLY A 194 4.75 -7.47 21.96
C GLY A 194 3.27 -7.51 21.64
N LEU A 195 2.95 -7.80 20.38
CA LEU A 195 1.60 -8.19 19.97
C LEU A 195 1.03 -9.22 20.92
N SER A 196 -0.25 -9.05 21.31
CA SER A 196 -0.92 -10.08 22.11
C SER A 196 -0.91 -11.43 21.36
N PRO A 197 -0.79 -12.55 22.07
CA PRO A 197 -0.81 -13.88 21.44
C PRO A 197 -2.01 -14.09 20.51
N MET A 198 -3.19 -13.58 20.91
CA MET A 198 -4.40 -13.64 20.09
C MET A 198 -4.22 -12.92 18.75
N ILE A 199 -3.67 -11.69 18.73
CA ILE A 199 -3.47 -10.94 17.49
C ILE A 199 -2.45 -11.65 16.62
N LYS A 200 -1.37 -12.18 17.18
CA LYS A 200 -0.36 -12.96 16.44
C LYS A 200 -1.00 -14.18 15.76
N GLN A 201 -1.81 -14.94 16.52
CA GLN A 201 -2.50 -16.10 15.99
C GLN A 201 -3.47 -15.74 14.87
N LEU A 202 -4.26 -14.68 15.03
CA LEU A 202 -5.21 -14.21 14.02
C LEU A 202 -4.51 -13.75 12.75
N LEU A 203 -3.40 -13.04 12.88
CA LEU A 203 -2.57 -12.62 11.75
C LEU A 203 -1.75 -13.77 11.14
N GLY A 204 -1.64 -14.92 11.80
CA GLY A 204 -0.85 -16.05 11.34
C GLY A 204 0.67 -15.81 11.43
N VAL A 205 1.13 -14.88 12.27
CA VAL A 205 2.54 -14.48 12.36
C VAL A 205 3.30 -15.12 13.52
N ASP A 206 2.74 -16.15 14.14
CA ASP A 206 3.37 -16.87 15.27
C ASP A 206 4.45 -17.86 14.84
N ARG A 207 4.49 -18.22 13.57
CA ARG A 207 5.46 -19.19 13.04
C ARG A 207 6.60 -18.44 12.36
N PRO A 208 7.86 -18.74 12.72
CA PRO A 208 8.98 -18.29 11.90
C PRO A 208 8.81 -18.88 10.50
N ALA A 209 9.06 -18.07 9.46
CA ALA A 209 9.11 -18.57 8.11
C ALA A 209 10.16 -19.68 8.06
N VAL A 210 9.71 -20.90 7.82
CA VAL A 210 10.62 -22.01 7.55
C VAL A 210 11.03 -21.84 6.09
N ALA A 211 12.29 -21.50 5.89
CA ALA A 211 12.88 -21.39 4.57
C ALA A 211 13.03 -22.78 3.91
#